data_89bdaccd2dd1d5a57efa118a3071acfb
#
_entry.id   89bdaccd2dd1d5a57efa118a3071acfb
#
_cell.length_a   1.000
_cell.length_b   1.000
_cell.length_c   1.000
_cell.angle_alpha   90.00
_cell.angle_beta   90.00
_cell.angle_gamma   90.00
#
_symmetry.space_group_name_H-M   'P 1'
#
loop_
_entity.id
_entity.type
_entity.pdbx_description
1 polymer ?
#
loop_
_entity_poly.entity_id
_entity_poly.type
_entity_poly.pdbx_seq_one_letter_code
_entity_poly.pdbx_strand_id
1 'polypeptide(L)'
;MLGKCLDNVRKNVPLVHNITNYVTVNDVANVLLACGGSPIMSDEPEDVEDITSICGGLNINIGTLNKSSIEGMYLAGKRANELGHVVLLDPVGAGASALRTNTAVGLMKTIRFDVIRGNISEIKTLAHGSGTTRGVDADVADAVTDETLDNAIAFVKNLAKETGSIIAITGAIDLVADDEKCFVIRNGRPEMGRITGTGCQLSGMMTAFLVANPENKLAAAAAAVCTMGLAGEIGWSRMQEGDGNSTYRNRIIDAVFNMDGRTLEQGAKYEIR
;
A
#
# COMPACT_ATOMS: atom_id res chain seq x y z
N MET A 1 -0.91 -12.27 15.96
CA MET A 1 -0.29 -10.93 15.81
C MET A 1 -1.00 -10.12 14.71
N LEU A 2 -1.07 -10.62 13.49
CA LEU A 2 -1.66 -9.91 12.36
C LEU A 2 -3.18 -9.74 12.49
N GLY A 3 -3.90 -10.74 13.02
CA GLY A 3 -5.33 -10.66 13.27
C GLY A 3 -5.71 -9.51 14.21
N LYS A 4 -4.91 -9.26 15.25
CA LYS A 4 -5.12 -8.12 16.14
C LYS A 4 -5.05 -6.77 15.41
N CYS A 5 -4.21 -6.66 14.35
CA CYS A 5 -4.14 -5.43 13.58
C CYS A 5 -5.46 -5.12 12.88
N LEU A 6 -6.13 -6.12 12.30
CA LEU A 6 -7.46 -5.94 11.70
C LEU A 6 -8.52 -5.61 12.76
N ASP A 7 -8.50 -6.29 13.89
CA ASP A 7 -9.46 -6.01 14.98
C ASP A 7 -9.30 -4.56 15.50
N ASN A 8 -8.07 -4.05 15.57
CA ASN A 8 -7.81 -2.66 15.95
C ASN A 8 -8.36 -1.67 14.91
N VAL A 9 -8.26 -1.97 13.59
CA VAL A 9 -8.89 -1.12 12.55
C VAL A 9 -10.38 -1.01 12.78
N ARG A 10 -11.06 -2.12 12.98
CA ARG A 10 -12.52 -2.16 13.22
C ARG A 10 -12.94 -1.47 14.50
N LYS A 11 -12.12 -1.59 15.55
CA LYS A 11 -12.38 -0.95 16.83
C LYS A 11 -12.19 0.58 16.78
N ASN A 12 -11.14 1.03 16.09
CA ASN A 12 -10.73 2.45 16.12
C ASN A 12 -11.35 3.26 14.97
N VAL A 13 -11.87 2.60 13.92
CA VAL A 13 -12.48 3.24 12.74
C VAL A 13 -11.63 4.40 12.20
N PRO A 14 -10.37 4.17 11.82
CA PRO A 14 -9.46 5.23 11.43
C PRO A 14 -9.96 6.01 10.22
N LEU A 15 -9.94 7.35 10.32
CA LEU A 15 -10.27 8.25 9.22
C LEU A 15 -9.03 8.44 8.35
N VAL A 16 -9.15 8.16 7.06
CA VAL A 16 -8.04 8.18 6.08
C VAL A 16 -8.36 9.12 4.94
N HIS A 17 -7.51 10.13 4.77
CA HIS A 17 -7.52 10.99 3.59
C HIS A 17 -6.86 10.28 2.41
N ASN A 18 -7.53 10.25 1.26
CA ASN A 18 -7.02 9.62 0.05
C ASN A 18 -6.94 10.61 -1.09
N ILE A 19 -5.72 10.95 -1.50
CA ILE A 19 -5.44 11.54 -2.81
C ILE A 19 -5.09 10.35 -3.71
N THR A 20 -6.08 9.83 -4.42
CA THR A 20 -5.94 8.60 -5.21
C THR A 20 -6.39 8.79 -6.65
N ASN A 21 -6.10 7.81 -7.51
CA ASN A 21 -6.41 7.88 -8.92
C ASN A 21 -7.92 7.66 -9.19
N TYR A 22 -8.46 8.38 -10.18
CA TYR A 22 -9.88 8.32 -10.52
C TYR A 22 -10.32 6.97 -11.14
N VAL A 23 -9.39 6.12 -11.57
CA VAL A 23 -9.70 4.79 -12.09
C VAL A 23 -10.23 3.88 -10.98
N THR A 24 -9.72 4.05 -9.76
CA THR A 24 -9.96 3.14 -8.63
C THR A 24 -10.53 3.81 -7.39
N VAL A 25 -10.82 5.11 -7.43
CA VAL A 25 -11.24 5.91 -6.27
C VAL A 25 -12.43 5.29 -5.52
N ASN A 26 -13.43 4.82 -6.24
CA ASN A 26 -14.61 4.20 -5.63
C ASN A 26 -14.27 2.86 -4.93
N ASP A 27 -13.42 2.05 -5.55
CA ASP A 27 -12.99 0.77 -4.97
C ASP A 27 -12.11 0.96 -3.73
N VAL A 28 -11.24 1.99 -3.73
CA VAL A 28 -10.44 2.38 -2.55
C VAL A 28 -11.37 2.77 -1.39
N ALA A 29 -12.40 3.58 -1.65
CA ALA A 29 -13.37 3.94 -0.63
C ALA A 29 -14.10 2.70 -0.07
N ASN A 30 -14.58 1.81 -0.95
CA ASN A 30 -15.33 0.63 -0.54
C ASN A 30 -14.47 -0.38 0.25
N VAL A 31 -13.20 -0.60 -0.13
CA VAL A 31 -12.33 -1.51 0.62
C VAL A 31 -11.97 -0.94 2.00
N LEU A 32 -11.80 0.39 2.11
CA LEU A 32 -11.60 1.06 3.40
C LEU A 32 -12.80 0.86 4.33
N LEU A 33 -14.02 1.06 3.83
CA LEU A 33 -15.25 0.77 4.58
C LEU A 33 -15.34 -0.71 4.95
N ALA A 34 -15.01 -1.60 4.01
CA ALA A 34 -15.04 -3.04 4.24
C ALA A 34 -14.08 -3.49 5.34
N CYS A 35 -12.87 -2.94 5.42
CA CYS A 35 -11.94 -3.30 6.49
C CYS A 35 -12.26 -2.65 7.86
N GLY A 36 -13.21 -1.69 7.88
CA GLY A 36 -13.63 -0.99 9.10
C GLY A 36 -13.01 0.41 9.27
N GLY A 37 -12.33 0.94 8.26
CA GLY A 37 -11.87 2.33 8.21
C GLY A 37 -12.94 3.28 7.69
N SER A 38 -12.63 4.58 7.66
CA SER A 38 -13.50 5.64 7.15
C SER A 38 -12.72 6.48 6.11
N PRO A 39 -13.10 6.45 4.81
CA PRO A 39 -12.40 7.18 3.78
C PRO A 39 -12.91 8.60 3.60
N ILE A 40 -12.00 9.55 3.33
CA ILE A 40 -12.31 10.84 2.68
C ILE A 40 -11.48 10.94 1.41
N MET A 41 -12.13 11.31 0.30
CA MET A 41 -11.50 11.54 -0.99
C MET A 41 -11.46 13.04 -1.28
N SER A 42 -10.26 13.62 -1.32
CA SER A 42 -10.05 15.01 -1.70
C SER A 42 -8.68 15.17 -2.34
N ASP A 43 -8.57 15.96 -3.40
CA ASP A 43 -7.31 16.25 -4.10
C ASP A 43 -7.18 17.72 -4.53
N GLU A 44 -8.17 18.55 -4.16
CA GLU A 44 -8.18 19.99 -4.46
C GLU A 44 -7.27 20.75 -3.49
N PRO A 45 -6.28 21.55 -3.97
CA PRO A 45 -5.35 22.29 -3.12
C PRO A 45 -6.00 23.16 -2.04
N GLU A 46 -7.17 23.72 -2.31
CA GLU A 46 -7.91 24.58 -1.35
C GLU A 46 -8.58 23.78 -0.21
N ASP A 47 -8.69 22.45 -0.33
CA ASP A 47 -9.42 21.59 0.61
C ASP A 47 -8.51 20.62 1.37
N VAL A 48 -7.39 20.19 0.76
CA VAL A 48 -6.59 19.05 1.26
C VAL A 48 -5.98 19.28 2.64
N GLU A 49 -5.60 20.50 3.01
CA GLU A 49 -5.01 20.75 4.32
C GLU A 49 -6.03 20.60 5.47
N ASP A 50 -7.26 21.08 5.24
CA ASP A 50 -8.36 20.93 6.20
C ASP A 50 -8.75 19.46 6.37
N ILE A 51 -8.90 18.74 5.25
CA ILE A 51 -9.20 17.29 5.25
C ILE A 51 -8.08 16.49 5.91
N THR A 52 -6.81 16.76 5.57
CA THR A 52 -5.67 16.09 6.22
C THR A 52 -5.68 16.34 7.73
N SER A 53 -6.06 17.54 8.17
CA SER A 53 -6.03 17.91 9.58
C SER A 53 -7.02 17.13 10.45
N ILE A 54 -8.13 16.67 9.91
CA ILE A 54 -9.13 15.87 10.63
C ILE A 54 -8.91 14.35 10.50
N CYS A 55 -8.02 13.92 9.59
CA CYS A 55 -7.72 12.51 9.35
C CYS A 55 -6.52 12.05 10.19
N GLY A 56 -6.44 10.75 10.48
CA GLY A 56 -5.27 10.15 11.15
C GLY A 56 -4.18 9.68 10.19
N GLY A 57 -4.48 9.56 8.90
CA GLY A 57 -3.53 9.12 7.88
C GLY A 57 -3.86 9.64 6.48
N LEU A 58 -2.83 9.70 5.65
CA LEU A 58 -2.88 10.17 4.27
C LEU A 58 -2.32 9.10 3.33
N ASN A 59 -3.10 8.71 2.33
CA ASN A 59 -2.71 7.86 1.21
C ASN A 59 -2.51 8.73 -0.03
N ILE A 60 -1.30 8.77 -0.58
CA ILE A 60 -0.96 9.48 -1.82
C ILE A 60 -0.69 8.45 -2.91
N ASN A 61 -1.51 8.43 -3.96
CA ASN A 61 -1.39 7.57 -5.12
C ASN A 61 -1.29 8.40 -6.40
N ILE A 62 -0.22 8.21 -7.17
CA ILE A 62 0.11 9.03 -8.34
C ILE A 62 -0.41 8.45 -9.67
N GLY A 63 -1.41 7.57 -9.65
CA GLY A 63 -1.87 6.83 -10.84
C GLY A 63 -2.50 7.69 -11.94
N THR A 64 -3.09 8.84 -11.60
CA THR A 64 -3.68 9.78 -12.57
C THR A 64 -3.37 11.22 -12.17
N LEU A 65 -2.17 11.67 -12.53
CA LEU A 65 -1.67 12.98 -12.15
C LEU A 65 -2.27 14.12 -13.02
N ASN A 66 -2.60 15.22 -12.37
CA ASN A 66 -2.85 16.52 -12.98
C ASN A 66 -2.21 17.63 -12.12
N LYS A 67 -2.22 18.86 -12.60
CA LYS A 67 -1.52 19.97 -11.90
C LYS A 67 -2.09 20.22 -10.51
N SER A 68 -3.43 20.21 -10.37
CA SER A 68 -4.12 20.44 -9.10
C SER A 68 -3.80 19.30 -8.10
N SER A 69 -3.95 18.05 -8.52
CA SER A 69 -3.68 16.91 -7.63
C SER A 69 -2.21 16.82 -7.20
N ILE A 70 -1.24 17.20 -8.06
CA ILE A 70 0.18 17.26 -7.68
C ILE A 70 0.39 18.30 -6.57
N GLU A 71 -0.16 19.52 -6.75
CA GLU A 71 -0.09 20.58 -5.75
C GLU A 71 -0.76 20.13 -4.43
N GLY A 72 -1.95 19.55 -4.51
CA GLY A 72 -2.66 18.99 -3.36
C GLY A 72 -1.86 17.92 -2.62
N MET A 73 -1.15 17.01 -3.34
CA MET A 73 -0.27 16.01 -2.73
C MET A 73 0.85 16.62 -1.87
N TYR A 74 1.48 17.71 -2.37
CA TYR A 74 2.53 18.41 -1.61
C TYR A 74 1.97 19.12 -0.38
N LEU A 75 0.84 19.79 -0.49
CA LEU A 75 0.19 20.49 0.63
C LEU A 75 -0.26 19.51 1.69
N ALA A 76 -1.05 18.49 1.32
CA ALA A 76 -1.53 17.46 2.22
C ALA A 76 -0.38 16.70 2.91
N GLY A 77 0.66 16.32 2.15
CA GLY A 77 1.80 15.59 2.70
C GLY A 77 2.60 16.38 3.72
N LYS A 78 2.86 17.67 3.46
CA LYS A 78 3.50 18.57 4.44
C LYS A 78 2.64 18.71 5.68
N ARG A 79 1.33 18.95 5.48
CA ARG A 79 0.38 19.10 6.60
C ARG A 79 0.32 17.83 7.46
N ALA A 80 0.28 16.65 6.83
CA ALA A 80 0.32 15.37 7.55
C ALA A 80 1.61 15.21 8.37
N ASN A 81 2.77 15.58 7.81
CA ASN A 81 4.05 15.53 8.53
C ASN A 81 4.10 16.51 9.72
N GLU A 82 3.56 17.72 9.59
CA GLU A 82 3.45 18.69 10.69
C GLU A 82 2.62 18.14 11.85
N LEU A 83 1.56 17.41 11.55
CA LEU A 83 0.66 16.83 12.52
C LEU A 83 1.13 15.47 13.06
N GLY A 84 2.20 14.90 12.49
CA GLY A 84 2.68 13.55 12.84
C GLY A 84 1.75 12.43 12.41
N HIS A 85 0.92 12.67 11.40
CA HIS A 85 0.01 11.67 10.84
C HIS A 85 0.78 10.65 9.99
N VAL A 86 0.19 9.45 9.84
CA VAL A 86 0.71 8.40 8.96
C VAL A 86 0.60 8.84 7.51
N VAL A 87 1.68 8.67 6.72
CA VAL A 87 1.68 8.97 5.28
C VAL A 87 2.18 7.76 4.49
N LEU A 88 1.40 7.36 3.48
CA LEU A 88 1.75 6.29 2.55
C LEU A 88 1.87 6.84 1.13
N LEU A 89 2.93 6.40 0.40
CA LEU A 89 3.11 6.66 -1.03
C LEU A 89 2.87 5.40 -1.84
N ASP A 90 1.98 5.50 -2.82
CA ASP A 90 1.76 4.50 -3.88
C ASP A 90 2.21 5.10 -5.24
N PRO A 91 3.45 4.82 -5.68
CA PRO A 91 4.07 5.45 -6.84
C PRO A 91 3.63 4.80 -8.16
N VAL A 92 2.34 4.61 -8.36
CA VAL A 92 1.75 3.92 -9.53
C VAL A 92 2.32 4.43 -10.84
N GLY A 93 3.00 3.53 -11.56
CA GLY A 93 3.57 3.82 -12.87
C GLY A 93 4.83 4.70 -12.83
N ALA A 94 5.52 4.81 -11.71
CA ALA A 94 6.89 5.34 -11.68
C ALA A 94 7.76 4.51 -12.63
N GLY A 95 8.55 5.19 -13.46
CA GLY A 95 9.29 4.58 -14.57
C GLY A 95 8.55 4.62 -15.91
N ALA A 96 7.22 4.68 -15.94
CA ALA A 96 6.45 4.71 -17.19
C ALA A 96 6.44 6.10 -17.86
N SER A 97 6.62 7.18 -17.10
CA SER A 97 6.76 8.53 -17.63
C SER A 97 7.61 9.42 -16.73
N ALA A 98 8.23 10.42 -17.33
CA ALA A 98 9.02 11.41 -16.59
C ALA A 98 8.17 12.15 -15.55
N LEU A 99 6.92 12.50 -15.87
CA LEU A 99 6.02 13.18 -14.93
C LEU A 99 5.81 12.36 -13.66
N ARG A 100 5.47 11.08 -13.78
CA ARG A 100 5.22 10.19 -12.64
C ARG A 100 6.48 9.99 -11.80
N THR A 101 7.60 9.67 -12.45
CA THR A 101 8.88 9.48 -11.77
C THR A 101 9.32 10.74 -11.04
N ASN A 102 9.28 11.89 -11.70
CA ASN A 102 9.70 13.17 -11.11
C ASN A 102 8.78 13.58 -9.96
N THR A 103 7.47 13.35 -10.07
CA THR A 103 6.52 13.63 -9.00
C THR A 103 6.79 12.73 -7.78
N ALA A 104 6.93 11.41 -7.97
CA ALA A 104 7.22 10.50 -6.87
C ALA A 104 8.52 10.84 -6.15
N VAL A 105 9.62 11.04 -6.90
CA VAL A 105 10.92 11.44 -6.35
C VAL A 105 10.85 12.80 -5.67
N GLY A 106 10.11 13.75 -6.23
CA GLY A 106 9.91 15.08 -5.64
C GLY A 106 9.15 15.02 -4.31
N LEU A 107 8.10 14.21 -4.24
CA LEU A 107 7.34 13.95 -3.01
C LEU A 107 8.26 13.33 -1.94
N MET A 108 9.05 12.31 -2.27
CA MET A 108 9.99 11.67 -1.33
C MET A 108 11.06 12.62 -0.79
N LYS A 109 11.47 13.64 -1.54
CA LYS A 109 12.41 14.67 -1.08
C LYS A 109 11.81 15.67 -0.11
N THR A 110 10.48 15.80 -0.11
CA THR A 110 9.78 16.89 0.58
C THR A 110 8.94 16.38 1.76
N ILE A 111 8.45 15.15 1.65
CA ILE A 111 7.52 14.53 2.58
C ILE A 111 8.18 13.28 3.15
N ARG A 112 8.07 13.10 4.47
CA ARG A 112 8.45 11.84 5.14
C ARG A 112 7.28 10.87 5.02
N PHE A 113 7.52 9.70 4.45
CA PHE A 113 6.55 8.62 4.33
C PHE A 113 6.82 7.54 5.39
N ASP A 114 5.76 7.03 6.02
CA ASP A 114 5.83 5.85 6.89
C ASP A 114 5.95 4.57 6.06
N VAL A 115 5.29 4.53 4.91
CA VAL A 115 5.35 3.40 3.97
C VAL A 115 5.45 3.91 2.54
N ILE A 116 6.28 3.24 1.74
CA ILE A 116 6.30 3.33 0.28
C ILE A 116 5.91 1.95 -0.25
N ARG A 117 4.79 1.86 -0.99
CA ARG A 117 4.24 0.61 -1.49
C ARG A 117 4.14 0.63 -3.01
N GLY A 118 4.72 -0.34 -3.70
CA GLY A 118 4.64 -0.47 -5.15
C GLY A 118 4.94 -1.89 -5.63
N ASN A 119 4.95 -2.11 -6.94
CA ASN A 119 5.56 -3.31 -7.50
C ASN A 119 7.09 -3.16 -7.54
N ILE A 120 7.81 -4.25 -7.81
CA ILE A 120 9.28 -4.25 -7.81
C ILE A 120 9.87 -3.21 -8.79
N SER A 121 9.27 -3.01 -9.97
CA SER A 121 9.74 -2.06 -10.98
C SER A 121 9.56 -0.61 -10.53
N GLU A 122 8.43 -0.27 -9.90
CA GLU A 122 8.15 1.05 -9.33
C GLU A 122 9.15 1.37 -8.21
N ILE A 123 9.37 0.45 -7.29
CA ILE A 123 10.29 0.62 -6.16
C ILE A 123 11.74 0.75 -6.62
N LYS A 124 12.19 -0.06 -7.59
CA LYS A 124 13.51 0.10 -8.22
C LYS A 124 13.68 1.48 -8.86
N THR A 125 12.66 1.94 -9.57
CA THR A 125 12.69 3.27 -10.21
C THR A 125 12.89 4.38 -9.18
N LEU A 126 12.22 4.30 -8.03
CA LEU A 126 12.40 5.27 -6.94
C LEU A 126 13.80 5.19 -6.33
N ALA A 127 14.31 3.99 -6.09
CA ALA A 127 15.65 3.78 -5.58
C ALA A 127 16.69 4.43 -6.51
N HIS A 128 16.60 4.23 -7.82
CA HIS A 128 17.50 4.85 -8.80
C HIS A 128 17.32 6.39 -8.89
N GLY A 129 16.09 6.88 -8.87
CA GLY A 129 15.78 8.31 -9.00
C GLY A 129 16.11 9.14 -7.76
N SER A 130 16.20 8.53 -6.59
CA SER A 130 16.55 9.19 -5.33
C SER A 130 18.07 9.45 -5.19
N GLY A 131 18.91 8.88 -6.06
CA GLY A 131 20.37 8.97 -5.99
C GLY A 131 20.98 8.11 -4.87
N THR A 132 20.18 7.25 -4.24
CA THR A 132 20.57 6.42 -3.09
C THR A 132 21.25 5.10 -3.49
N THR A 133 21.35 4.79 -4.79
CA THR A 133 21.85 3.52 -5.31
C THR A 133 23.35 3.43 -5.47
N ARG A 134 24.15 3.99 -4.55
CA ARG A 134 25.57 3.62 -4.49
C ARG A 134 25.69 2.22 -3.90
N GLY A 135 25.72 1.20 -4.77
CA GLY A 135 26.04 -0.19 -4.40
C GLY A 135 24.89 -1.20 -4.51
N VAL A 136 23.72 -0.84 -5.03
CA VAL A 136 22.71 -1.82 -5.41
C VAL A 136 22.95 -2.21 -6.87
N ASP A 137 23.62 -3.37 -7.05
CA ASP A 137 23.82 -3.96 -8.37
C ASP A 137 22.49 -4.14 -9.09
N ALA A 138 22.54 -3.94 -10.42
CA ALA A 138 21.41 -3.99 -11.35
C ALA A 138 20.68 -5.36 -11.42
N ASP A 139 21.00 -6.29 -10.55
CA ASP A 139 20.58 -7.70 -10.62
C ASP A 139 19.37 -8.09 -9.76
N VAL A 140 18.64 -7.15 -9.19
CA VAL A 140 17.33 -7.50 -8.64
C VAL A 140 16.40 -7.78 -9.82
N ALA A 141 16.00 -9.03 -9.99
CA ALA A 141 15.12 -9.45 -11.08
C ALA A 141 13.80 -8.65 -11.11
N ASP A 142 13.14 -8.59 -12.26
CA ASP A 142 11.86 -7.88 -12.44
C ASP A 142 10.67 -8.56 -11.72
N ALA A 143 10.94 -9.66 -11.01
CA ALA A 143 9.97 -10.35 -10.15
C ALA A 143 10.68 -10.92 -8.92
N VAL A 144 9.99 -10.89 -7.78
CA VAL A 144 10.42 -11.62 -6.58
C VAL A 144 9.99 -13.07 -6.74
N THR A 145 10.99 -13.97 -6.83
CA THR A 145 10.82 -15.44 -6.89
C THR A 145 11.60 -16.09 -5.77
N ASP A 146 11.43 -17.38 -5.54
CA ASP A 146 12.21 -18.10 -4.53
C ASP A 146 13.73 -18.03 -4.80
N GLU A 147 14.15 -17.99 -6.07
CA GLU A 147 15.55 -17.89 -6.48
C GLU A 147 16.16 -16.49 -6.24
N THR A 148 15.33 -15.44 -6.31
CA THR A 148 15.76 -14.04 -6.14
C THR A 148 15.44 -13.48 -4.76
N LEU A 149 14.83 -14.27 -3.88
CA LEU A 149 14.25 -13.83 -2.62
C LEU A 149 15.26 -13.14 -1.70
N ASP A 150 16.41 -13.75 -1.48
CA ASP A 150 17.42 -13.20 -0.55
C ASP A 150 17.96 -11.85 -1.04
N ASN A 151 18.18 -11.70 -2.36
CA ASN A 151 18.59 -10.43 -2.96
C ASN A 151 17.49 -9.37 -2.83
N ALA A 152 16.22 -9.76 -3.06
CA ALA A 152 15.10 -8.86 -2.92
C ALA A 152 14.90 -8.40 -1.46
N ILE A 153 15.08 -9.30 -0.48
CA ILE A 153 15.05 -8.95 0.95
C ILE A 153 16.17 -7.96 1.30
N ALA A 154 17.39 -8.21 0.84
CA ALA A 154 18.50 -7.29 1.07
C ALA A 154 18.24 -5.91 0.46
N PHE A 155 17.68 -5.87 -0.77
CA PHE A 155 17.32 -4.64 -1.45
C PHE A 155 16.25 -3.84 -0.67
N VAL A 156 15.15 -4.46 -0.26
CA VAL A 156 14.07 -3.74 0.44
C VAL A 156 14.51 -3.24 1.81
N LYS A 157 15.32 -4.01 2.57
CA LYS A 157 15.88 -3.58 3.86
C LYS A 157 16.81 -2.39 3.71
N ASN A 158 17.69 -2.41 2.71
CA ASN A 158 18.59 -1.30 2.43
C ASN A 158 17.81 -0.03 2.05
N LEU A 159 16.81 -0.15 1.18
CA LEU A 159 15.98 0.98 0.80
C LEU A 159 15.16 1.51 1.99
N ALA A 160 14.63 0.63 2.85
CA ALA A 160 13.95 1.03 4.08
C ALA A 160 14.88 1.83 5.00
N LYS A 161 16.12 1.39 5.16
CA LYS A 161 17.15 2.11 5.95
C LYS A 161 17.45 3.49 5.37
N GLU A 162 17.61 3.59 4.05
CA GLU A 162 17.92 4.85 3.35
C GLU A 162 16.78 5.86 3.41
N THR A 163 15.55 5.40 3.28
CA THR A 163 14.36 6.26 3.25
C THR A 163 13.77 6.52 4.63
N GLY A 164 14.08 5.71 5.62
CA GLY A 164 13.42 5.70 6.92
C GLY A 164 11.96 5.25 6.86
N SER A 165 11.55 4.61 5.76
CA SER A 165 10.19 4.16 5.50
C SER A 165 10.12 2.63 5.50
N ILE A 166 8.97 2.07 5.86
CA ILE A 166 8.66 0.68 5.54
C ILE A 166 8.50 0.57 4.01
N ILE A 167 9.15 -0.42 3.41
CA ILE A 167 9.02 -0.71 1.98
C ILE A 167 8.13 -1.93 1.80
N ALA A 168 7.05 -1.76 1.03
CA ALA A 168 6.13 -2.85 0.69
C ALA A 168 6.16 -3.11 -0.82
N ILE A 169 6.74 -4.23 -1.23
CA ILE A 169 6.72 -4.69 -2.63
C ILE A 169 5.64 -5.74 -2.78
N THR A 170 4.76 -5.56 -3.78
CA THR A 170 3.71 -6.53 -4.08
C THR A 170 3.92 -7.17 -5.45
N GLY A 171 3.70 -8.50 -5.50
CA GLY A 171 3.93 -9.32 -6.69
C GLY A 171 3.45 -10.76 -6.51
N ALA A 172 4.20 -11.72 -7.04
CA ALA A 172 3.94 -13.14 -6.79
C ALA A 172 4.31 -13.56 -5.36
N ILE A 173 5.37 -12.97 -4.82
CA ILE A 173 5.76 -13.00 -3.40
C ILE A 173 5.82 -11.56 -2.97
N ASP A 174 5.10 -11.23 -1.90
CA ASP A 174 5.09 -9.88 -1.35
C ASP A 174 6.14 -9.73 -0.26
N LEU A 175 6.79 -8.57 -0.21
CA LEU A 175 7.78 -8.23 0.82
C LEU A 175 7.33 -6.98 1.55
N VAL A 176 7.36 -7.00 2.88
CA VAL A 176 7.12 -5.82 3.72
C VAL A 176 8.25 -5.73 4.74
N ALA A 177 9.09 -4.70 4.62
CA ALA A 177 10.31 -4.61 5.41
C ALA A 177 10.55 -3.21 6.00
N ASP A 178 11.11 -3.19 7.19
CA ASP A 178 11.93 -2.11 7.72
C ASP A 178 13.43 -2.43 7.49
N ASP A 179 14.34 -1.73 8.15
CA ASP A 179 15.78 -1.95 8.03
C ASP A 179 16.27 -3.22 8.75
N GLU A 180 15.47 -3.79 9.67
CA GLU A 180 15.85 -4.96 10.46
C GLU A 180 15.13 -6.23 10.01
N LYS A 181 13.84 -6.16 9.70
CA LYS A 181 12.96 -7.31 9.47
C LYS A 181 12.23 -7.21 8.14
N CYS A 182 11.99 -8.37 7.54
CA CYS A 182 11.19 -8.50 6.33
C CYS A 182 10.15 -9.59 6.51
N PHE A 183 8.87 -9.24 6.33
CA PHE A 183 7.80 -10.20 6.13
C PHE A 183 7.80 -10.64 4.67
N VAL A 184 7.95 -11.93 4.44
CA VAL A 184 7.80 -12.59 3.15
C VAL A 184 6.42 -13.22 3.12
N ILE A 185 5.53 -12.73 2.26
CA ILE A 185 4.10 -13.08 2.28
C ILE A 185 3.73 -13.80 0.98
N ARG A 186 2.97 -14.89 1.10
CA ARG A 186 2.58 -15.77 -0.02
C ARG A 186 1.06 -15.91 -0.17
N ASN A 187 0.30 -14.99 0.40
CA ASN A 187 -1.13 -14.90 0.13
C ASN A 187 -1.40 -14.24 -1.22
N GLY A 188 -2.53 -14.57 -1.80
CA GLY A 188 -2.97 -14.01 -3.07
C GLY A 188 -3.07 -15.03 -4.18
N ARG A 189 -3.51 -14.56 -5.34
CA ARG A 189 -3.74 -15.38 -6.52
C ARG A 189 -3.39 -14.61 -7.79
N PRO A 190 -2.88 -15.30 -8.83
CA PRO A 190 -2.56 -14.64 -10.11
C PRO A 190 -3.76 -13.95 -10.76
N GLU A 191 -4.97 -14.45 -10.53
CA GLU A 191 -6.20 -13.89 -11.10
C GLU A 191 -6.51 -12.48 -10.58
N MET A 192 -5.99 -12.09 -9.41
CA MET A 192 -6.09 -10.72 -8.89
C MET A 192 -5.46 -9.69 -9.84
N GLY A 193 -4.45 -10.09 -10.61
CA GLY A 193 -3.81 -9.25 -11.63
C GLY A 193 -4.72 -8.87 -12.81
N ARG A 194 -5.89 -9.52 -12.94
CA ARG A 194 -6.90 -9.17 -13.96
C ARG A 194 -7.92 -8.15 -13.49
N ILE A 195 -7.84 -7.72 -12.23
CA ILE A 195 -8.67 -6.67 -11.64
C ILE A 195 -7.84 -5.41 -11.51
N THR A 196 -8.32 -4.31 -12.10
CA THR A 196 -7.64 -3.04 -11.94
C THR A 196 -7.77 -2.55 -10.49
N GLY A 197 -6.68 -2.03 -9.95
CA GLY A 197 -6.69 -1.29 -8.70
C GLY A 197 -6.64 -2.09 -7.40
N THR A 198 -6.43 -3.41 -7.42
CA THR A 198 -6.22 -4.19 -6.17
C THR A 198 -5.04 -3.63 -5.36
N GLY A 199 -3.98 -3.16 -6.03
CA GLY A 199 -2.87 -2.46 -5.39
C GLY A 199 -3.29 -1.13 -4.77
N CYS A 200 -4.02 -0.29 -5.50
CA CYS A 200 -4.51 1.00 -4.98
C CYS A 200 -5.45 0.82 -3.78
N GLN A 201 -6.31 -0.19 -3.82
CA GLN A 201 -7.17 -0.59 -2.69
C GLN A 201 -6.32 -0.98 -1.47
N LEU A 202 -5.27 -1.79 -1.69
CA LEU A 202 -4.34 -2.18 -0.63
C LEU A 202 -3.66 -0.96 0.00
N SER A 203 -3.25 0.03 -0.78
CA SER A 203 -2.59 1.24 -0.27
C SER A 203 -3.50 2.04 0.67
N GLY A 204 -4.76 2.27 0.27
CA GLY A 204 -5.75 2.90 1.16
C GLY A 204 -6.02 2.09 2.42
N MET A 205 -6.24 0.78 2.28
CA MET A 205 -6.45 -0.12 3.41
C MET A 205 -5.23 -0.18 4.34
N MET A 206 -4.01 -0.26 3.80
CA MET A 206 -2.77 -0.28 4.57
C MET A 206 -2.63 0.99 5.41
N THR A 207 -2.98 2.15 4.88
CA THR A 207 -2.97 3.40 5.65
C THR A 207 -3.88 3.30 6.89
N ALA A 208 -5.08 2.74 6.77
CA ALA A 208 -5.97 2.51 7.90
C ALA A 208 -5.36 1.54 8.95
N PHE A 209 -4.69 0.47 8.48
CA PHE A 209 -4.00 -0.46 9.38
C PHE A 209 -2.88 0.21 10.16
N LEU A 210 -2.09 1.06 9.52
CA LEU A 210 -1.01 1.81 10.18
C LEU A 210 -1.53 2.79 11.22
N VAL A 211 -2.59 3.55 10.90
CA VAL A 211 -3.23 4.49 11.83
C VAL A 211 -3.77 3.79 13.07
N ALA A 212 -4.39 2.63 12.89
CA ALA A 212 -4.97 1.85 13.99
C ALA A 212 -3.94 1.09 14.84
N ASN A 213 -2.68 0.98 14.37
CA ASN A 213 -1.62 0.20 15.02
C ASN A 213 -0.28 0.96 15.08
N PRO A 214 -0.22 2.14 15.73
CA PRO A 214 0.97 3.00 15.72
C PRO A 214 2.19 2.36 16.37
N GLU A 215 1.99 1.45 17.34
CA GLU A 215 3.07 0.79 18.09
C GLU A 215 3.83 -0.27 17.27
N ASN A 216 3.22 -0.78 16.17
CA ASN A 216 3.84 -1.80 15.32
C ASN A 216 3.42 -1.65 13.86
N LYS A 217 3.90 -0.58 13.23
CA LYS A 217 3.58 -0.24 11.84
C LYS A 217 4.01 -1.32 10.85
N LEU A 218 5.15 -1.98 11.08
CA LEU A 218 5.63 -3.06 10.21
C LEU A 218 4.64 -4.24 10.19
N ALA A 219 4.20 -4.71 11.35
CA ALA A 219 3.21 -5.78 11.42
C ALA A 219 1.84 -5.33 10.87
N ALA A 220 1.46 -4.06 11.04
CA ALA A 220 0.24 -3.52 10.48
C ALA A 220 0.27 -3.50 8.94
N ALA A 221 1.39 -3.08 8.34
CA ALA A 221 1.58 -3.13 6.89
C ALA A 221 1.53 -4.57 6.35
N ALA A 222 2.22 -5.51 7.01
CA ALA A 222 2.17 -6.93 6.66
C ALA A 222 0.76 -7.52 6.80
N ALA A 223 0.01 -7.13 7.86
CA ALA A 223 -1.37 -7.57 8.06
C ALA A 223 -2.30 -7.07 6.94
N ALA A 224 -2.11 -5.84 6.45
CA ALA A 224 -2.87 -5.31 5.31
C ALA A 224 -2.61 -6.12 4.03
N VAL A 225 -1.34 -6.47 3.75
CA VAL A 225 -0.97 -7.30 2.59
C VAL A 225 -1.59 -8.69 2.71
N CYS A 226 -1.46 -9.35 3.88
CA CYS A 226 -2.08 -10.65 4.11
C CYS A 226 -3.62 -10.59 3.98
N THR A 227 -4.25 -9.52 4.48
CA THR A 227 -5.71 -9.32 4.37
C THR A 227 -6.15 -9.26 2.91
N MET A 228 -5.47 -8.46 2.08
CA MET A 228 -5.80 -8.34 0.66
C MET A 228 -5.57 -9.66 -0.09
N GLY A 229 -4.44 -10.31 0.13
CA GLY A 229 -4.11 -11.58 -0.51
C GLY A 229 -5.08 -12.70 -0.11
N LEU A 230 -5.38 -12.83 1.19
CA LEU A 230 -6.33 -13.82 1.70
C LEU A 230 -7.76 -13.53 1.19
N ALA A 231 -8.16 -12.25 1.11
CA ALA A 231 -9.44 -11.87 0.52
C ALA A 231 -9.52 -12.27 -0.96
N GLY A 232 -8.42 -12.17 -1.70
CA GLY A 232 -8.32 -12.67 -3.06
C GLY A 232 -8.52 -14.19 -3.14
N GLU A 233 -7.90 -14.96 -2.25
CA GLU A 233 -8.06 -16.43 -2.17
C GLU A 233 -9.52 -16.81 -1.83
N ILE A 234 -10.11 -16.17 -0.81
CA ILE A 234 -11.50 -16.41 -0.39
C ILE A 234 -12.49 -15.99 -1.50
N GLY A 235 -12.28 -14.83 -2.11
CA GLY A 235 -13.13 -14.34 -3.20
C GLY A 235 -13.12 -15.30 -4.39
N TRP A 236 -11.93 -15.80 -4.77
CA TRP A 236 -11.81 -16.78 -5.85
C TRP A 236 -12.50 -18.11 -5.55
N SER A 237 -12.37 -18.61 -4.32
CA SER A 237 -13.03 -19.88 -3.93
C SER A 237 -14.55 -19.85 -4.01
N ARG A 238 -15.14 -18.65 -4.07
CA ARG A 238 -16.60 -18.42 -4.20
C ARG A 238 -17.06 -18.16 -5.62
N MET A 239 -16.13 -18.13 -6.61
CA MET A 239 -16.49 -17.92 -8.01
C MET A 239 -17.31 -19.08 -8.55
N GLN A 240 -18.29 -18.75 -9.38
CA GLN A 240 -19.21 -19.69 -10.03
C GLN A 240 -18.96 -19.72 -11.55
N GLU A 241 -19.48 -20.73 -12.24
CA GLU A 241 -19.47 -20.75 -13.70
C GLU A 241 -20.18 -19.51 -14.26
N GLY A 242 -19.53 -18.82 -15.19
CA GLY A 242 -20.01 -17.56 -15.78
C GLY A 242 -19.63 -16.28 -15.02
N ASP A 243 -19.05 -16.37 -13.82
CA ASP A 243 -18.51 -15.20 -13.11
C ASP A 243 -17.24 -14.67 -13.82
N GLY A 244 -17.10 -13.35 -13.87
CA GLY A 244 -15.96 -12.65 -14.45
C GLY A 244 -15.24 -11.76 -13.46
N ASN A 245 -14.32 -10.92 -13.96
CA ASN A 245 -13.50 -10.04 -13.13
C ASN A 245 -14.31 -9.03 -12.30
N SER A 246 -15.47 -8.60 -12.77
CA SER A 246 -16.38 -7.70 -12.03
C SER A 246 -16.90 -8.38 -10.76
N THR A 247 -17.37 -9.62 -10.87
CA THR A 247 -17.82 -10.42 -9.73
C THR A 247 -16.66 -10.72 -8.79
N TYR A 248 -15.48 -11.08 -9.32
CA TYR A 248 -14.32 -11.36 -8.50
C TYR A 248 -13.88 -10.12 -7.69
N ARG A 249 -13.86 -8.93 -8.31
CA ARG A 249 -13.59 -7.66 -7.59
C ARG A 249 -14.53 -7.48 -6.40
N ASN A 250 -15.84 -7.66 -6.61
CA ASN A 250 -16.81 -7.52 -5.55
C ASN A 250 -16.63 -8.58 -4.46
N ARG A 251 -16.31 -9.83 -4.83
CA ARG A 251 -16.06 -10.92 -3.87
C ARG A 251 -14.80 -10.68 -3.03
N ILE A 252 -13.79 -9.97 -3.54
CA ILE A 252 -12.62 -9.55 -2.74
C ILE A 252 -13.05 -8.54 -1.67
N ILE A 253 -13.83 -7.51 -2.04
CA ILE A 253 -14.32 -6.50 -1.09
C ILE A 253 -15.23 -7.16 -0.04
N ASP A 254 -16.13 -8.06 -0.45
CA ASP A 254 -16.98 -8.84 0.46
C ASP A 254 -16.16 -9.73 1.39
N ALA A 255 -15.05 -10.30 0.90
CA ALA A 255 -14.15 -11.12 1.71
C ALA A 255 -13.43 -10.28 2.78
N VAL A 256 -12.98 -9.07 2.44
CA VAL A 256 -12.42 -8.11 3.41
C VAL A 256 -13.46 -7.76 4.47
N PHE A 257 -14.70 -7.45 4.06
CA PHE A 257 -15.80 -7.10 4.99
C PHE A 257 -16.09 -8.22 6.00
N ASN A 258 -16.13 -9.45 5.54
CA ASN A 258 -16.49 -10.63 6.36
C ASN A 258 -15.29 -11.25 7.12
N MET A 259 -14.05 -10.80 6.87
CA MET A 259 -12.85 -11.33 7.53
C MET A 259 -12.75 -10.77 8.94
N ASP A 260 -12.56 -11.61 9.94
CA ASP A 260 -12.21 -11.23 11.31
C ASP A 260 -10.72 -11.49 11.59
N GLY A 261 -10.24 -11.01 12.75
CA GLY A 261 -8.84 -11.20 13.14
C GLY A 261 -8.45 -12.68 13.26
N ARG A 262 -9.38 -13.57 13.66
CA ARG A 262 -9.13 -15.01 13.72
C ARG A 262 -8.92 -15.61 12.33
N THR A 263 -9.78 -15.27 11.40
CA THR A 263 -9.66 -15.71 10.01
C THR A 263 -8.35 -15.24 9.39
N LEU A 264 -7.97 -13.97 9.59
CA LEU A 264 -6.69 -13.45 9.14
C LEU A 264 -5.50 -14.19 9.77
N GLU A 265 -5.52 -14.38 11.09
CA GLU A 265 -4.42 -15.06 11.81
C GLU A 265 -4.21 -16.51 11.33
N GLN A 266 -5.30 -17.21 11.00
CA GLN A 266 -5.25 -18.61 10.53
C GLN A 266 -4.92 -18.72 9.04
N GLY A 267 -5.30 -17.73 8.23
CA GLY A 267 -5.11 -17.74 6.77
C GLY A 267 -3.84 -17.05 6.28
N ALA A 268 -3.18 -16.27 7.11
CA ALA A 268 -1.96 -15.56 6.74
C ALA A 268 -0.80 -16.54 6.50
N LYS A 269 -0.17 -16.43 5.31
CA LYS A 269 0.95 -17.24 4.87
C LYS A 269 2.19 -16.38 4.80
N TYR A 270 2.97 -16.33 5.88
CA TYR A 270 4.16 -15.49 5.94
C TYR A 270 5.28 -16.13 6.74
N GLU A 271 6.50 -15.67 6.49
CA GLU A 271 7.68 -15.86 7.33
C GLU A 271 8.34 -14.52 7.59
N ILE A 272 9.13 -14.42 8.66
CA ILE A 272 9.92 -13.21 9.00
C ILE A 272 11.38 -13.55 8.83
N ARG A 273 12.08 -12.73 8.03
CA ARG A 273 13.49 -12.88 7.67
C ARG A 273 14.29 -11.67 8.10
#